data_6e5c569580e682b5bdc04169a3aae92e
#
_entry.id   6e5c569580e682b5bdc04169a3aae92e
#
_cell.length_a   1.000
_cell.length_b   1.000
_cell.length_c   1.000
_cell.angle_alpha   90.00
_cell.angle_beta   90.00
_cell.angle_gamma   90.00
#
_symmetry.space_group_name_H-M   'P 1'
#
loop_
_entity.id
_entity.type
_entity.pdbx_description
1 polymer ?
#
loop_
_entity_poly.entity_id
_entity_poly.type
_entity_poly.pdbx_seq_one_letter_code
_entity_poly.pdbx_strand_id
1 'polypeptide(L)'
;FVFQNPDHQIFCSTTKEEIAFGPTALGLDGATVFKRVDEMLTLFDLHRYEDVSPATLGYGERRAVALSSVLAMRTPILVLDEPTAGLDHRLAARFLGTIEKLNQRGVTIVMISHDMRAVYRYCTHVLELEDGKVVQYGPIDRSEAAQKQSRTIRKPRKSNGPVSATHVLLKVTKHEEGRH
;
A
#
# COMPACT_ATOMS: atom_id res chain seq x y z
N PHE A 1 1.63 8.16 5.41
CA PHE A 1 1.94 8.13 3.98
C PHE A 1 3.08 7.15 3.72
N VAL A 2 2.97 6.30 2.67
CA VAL A 2 4.05 5.43 2.19
C VAL A 2 4.49 5.93 0.82
N PHE A 3 5.75 6.33 0.71
CA PHE A 3 6.32 6.81 -0.56
C PHE A 3 6.58 5.66 -1.54
N GLN A 4 6.55 5.96 -2.84
CA GLN A 4 6.87 5.00 -3.89
C GLN A 4 8.30 4.45 -3.76
N ASN A 5 9.29 5.34 -3.50
CA ASN A 5 10.67 4.93 -3.26
C ASN A 5 10.93 4.78 -1.75
N PRO A 6 11.27 3.58 -1.24
CA PRO A 6 11.56 3.36 0.18
C PRO A 6 12.76 4.16 0.68
N ASP A 7 13.73 4.49 -0.17
CA ASP A 7 14.92 5.24 0.20
C ASP A 7 14.62 6.71 0.61
N HIS A 8 13.44 7.23 0.27
CA HIS A 8 12.98 8.54 0.71
C HIS A 8 12.33 8.52 2.11
N GLN A 9 12.13 7.33 2.67
CA GLN A 9 11.40 7.16 3.93
C GLN A 9 12.27 6.58 5.04
N ILE A 10 13.18 5.69 4.72
CA ILE A 10 14.00 4.92 5.65
C ILE A 10 15.23 5.73 6.07
N PHE A 11 15.48 5.80 7.41
CA PHE A 11 16.60 6.58 7.96
C PHE A 11 17.23 5.98 9.22
N CYS A 12 16.63 4.96 9.86
CA CYS A 12 17.19 4.34 11.06
C CYS A 12 18.31 3.36 10.76
N SER A 13 19.10 3.03 11.80
CA SER A 13 20.27 2.17 11.68
C SER A 13 19.92 0.70 11.50
N THR A 14 18.78 0.24 12.09
CA THR A 14 18.31 -1.13 11.99
C THR A 14 16.85 -1.20 11.56
N THR A 15 16.44 -2.34 11.00
CA THR A 15 15.06 -2.60 10.58
C THR A 15 14.07 -2.48 11.74
N LYS A 16 14.39 -3.02 12.90
CA LYS A 16 13.50 -2.92 14.08
C LYS A 16 13.35 -1.48 14.58
N GLU A 17 14.44 -0.70 14.57
CA GLU A 17 14.39 0.72 14.94
C GLU A 17 13.52 1.52 13.97
N GLU A 18 13.64 1.26 12.67
CA GLU A 18 12.81 1.91 11.65
C GLU A 18 11.30 1.63 11.87
N ILE A 19 10.95 0.38 12.16
CA ILE A 19 9.57 -0.01 12.45
C ILE A 19 9.09 0.58 13.79
N ALA A 20 9.96 0.65 14.79
CA ALA A 20 9.65 1.17 16.13
C ALA A 20 9.52 2.69 16.18
N PHE A 21 10.15 3.41 15.24
CA PHE A 21 10.27 4.87 15.29
C PHE A 21 8.91 5.58 15.39
N GLY A 22 7.98 5.26 14.48
CA GLY A 22 6.66 5.88 14.46
C GLY A 22 5.85 5.63 15.74
N PRO A 23 5.68 4.38 16.18
CA PRO A 23 5.03 4.04 17.44
C PRO A 23 5.64 4.73 18.66
N THR A 24 6.98 4.81 18.73
CA THR A 24 7.70 5.51 19.82
C THR A 24 7.44 7.01 19.79
N ALA A 25 7.50 7.63 18.59
CA ALA A 25 7.20 9.05 18.43
C ALA A 25 5.75 9.41 18.79
N LEU A 26 4.81 8.46 18.67
CA LEU A 26 3.43 8.59 19.15
C LEU A 26 3.28 8.48 20.67
N GLY A 27 4.37 8.27 21.41
CA GLY A 27 4.37 8.18 22.88
C GLY A 27 3.84 6.85 23.42
N LEU A 28 3.86 5.78 22.63
CA LEU A 28 3.42 4.46 23.11
C LEU A 28 4.46 3.85 24.05
N ASP A 29 3.98 3.06 25.02
CA ASP A 29 4.84 2.33 25.95
C ASP A 29 5.66 1.25 25.24
N GLY A 30 6.80 0.88 25.84
CA GLY A 30 7.76 -0.05 25.23
C GLY A 30 7.17 -1.43 24.91
N ALA A 31 6.24 -1.94 25.74
CA ALA A 31 5.60 -3.24 25.51
C ALA A 31 4.68 -3.19 24.27
N THR A 32 3.95 -2.09 24.10
CA THR A 32 3.10 -1.85 22.92
C THR A 32 3.95 -1.67 21.66
N VAL A 33 5.05 -0.90 21.74
CA VAL A 33 6.00 -0.73 20.63
C VAL A 33 6.56 -2.08 20.21
N PHE A 34 7.10 -2.86 21.16
CA PHE A 34 7.65 -4.18 20.89
C PHE A 34 6.64 -5.09 20.17
N LYS A 35 5.41 -5.16 20.67
CA LYS A 35 4.34 -5.97 20.07
C LYS A 35 4.05 -5.55 18.63
N ARG A 36 3.99 -4.24 18.36
CA ARG A 36 3.72 -3.73 16.99
C ARG A 36 4.87 -4.02 16.04
N VAL A 37 6.12 -3.92 16.52
CA VAL A 37 7.31 -4.28 15.73
C VAL A 37 7.28 -5.76 15.36
N ASP A 38 7.06 -6.64 16.35
CA ASP A 38 7.00 -8.09 16.14
C ASP A 38 5.89 -8.51 15.15
N GLU A 39 4.70 -7.90 15.26
CA GLU A 39 3.61 -8.09 14.30
C GLU A 39 4.02 -7.73 12.85
N MET A 40 4.78 -6.65 12.68
CA MET A 40 5.24 -6.22 11.35
C MET A 40 6.36 -7.11 10.81
N LEU A 41 7.33 -7.47 11.68
CA LEU A 41 8.39 -8.43 11.31
C LEU A 41 7.81 -9.77 10.86
N THR A 42 6.78 -10.26 11.56
CA THR A 42 6.04 -11.48 11.18
C THR A 42 5.28 -11.31 9.86
N LEU A 43 4.56 -10.19 9.70
CA LEU A 43 3.73 -9.94 8.52
C LEU A 43 4.55 -9.95 7.23
N PHE A 44 5.74 -9.33 7.26
CA PHE A 44 6.60 -9.14 6.10
C PHE A 44 7.78 -10.13 6.02
N ASP A 45 7.87 -11.09 6.96
CA ASP A 45 8.96 -12.09 7.02
C ASP A 45 10.35 -11.42 7.17
N LEU A 46 10.42 -10.43 8.08
CA LEU A 46 11.61 -9.59 8.29
C LEU A 46 12.42 -9.96 9.52
N HIS A 47 12.04 -10.97 10.33
CA HIS A 47 12.74 -11.33 11.57
C HIS A 47 14.25 -11.55 11.39
N ARG A 48 14.65 -12.20 10.28
CA ARG A 48 16.06 -12.43 9.96
C ARG A 48 16.85 -11.13 9.68
N TYR A 49 16.17 -10.03 9.50
CA TYR A 49 16.74 -8.72 9.21
C TYR A 49 16.53 -7.69 10.32
N GLU A 50 15.99 -8.08 11.47
CA GLU A 50 15.58 -7.13 12.52
C GLU A 50 16.71 -6.22 12.98
N ASP A 51 17.94 -6.77 13.11
CA ASP A 51 19.15 -6.06 13.51
C ASP A 51 20.03 -5.60 12.33
N VAL A 52 19.55 -5.81 11.09
CA VAL A 52 20.29 -5.44 9.88
C VAL A 52 19.90 -4.03 9.44
N SER A 53 20.86 -3.28 8.93
CA SER A 53 20.60 -1.96 8.36
C SER A 53 19.76 -2.07 7.09
N PRO A 54 18.62 -1.34 7.01
CA PRO A 54 17.79 -1.35 5.80
C PRO A 54 18.54 -0.97 4.53
N ALA A 55 19.58 -0.13 4.63
CA ALA A 55 20.39 0.29 3.49
C ALA A 55 21.13 -0.86 2.79
N THR A 56 21.37 -1.99 3.51
CA THR A 56 22.05 -3.18 2.95
C THR A 56 21.08 -4.22 2.38
N LEU A 57 19.78 -4.02 2.56
CA LEU A 57 18.74 -4.93 2.08
C LEU A 57 18.47 -4.77 0.58
N GLY A 58 17.91 -5.80 -0.03
CA GLY A 58 17.36 -5.71 -1.38
C GLY A 58 16.18 -4.75 -1.48
N TYR A 59 15.82 -4.32 -2.69
CA TYR A 59 14.73 -3.34 -2.88
C TYR A 59 13.39 -3.81 -2.30
N GLY A 60 13.05 -5.11 -2.47
CA GLY A 60 11.80 -5.69 -1.96
C GLY A 60 11.74 -5.68 -0.43
N GLU A 61 12.84 -6.02 0.24
CA GLU A 61 12.94 -5.98 1.69
C GLU A 61 12.88 -4.53 2.21
N ARG A 62 13.60 -3.58 1.59
CA ARG A 62 13.47 -2.15 1.95
C ARG A 62 12.03 -1.66 1.81
N ARG A 63 11.34 -2.07 0.73
CA ARG A 63 9.93 -1.74 0.52
C ARG A 63 9.05 -2.30 1.64
N ALA A 64 9.28 -3.54 2.05
CA ALA A 64 8.58 -4.17 3.16
C ALA A 64 8.85 -3.44 4.50
N VAL A 65 10.09 -2.99 4.75
CA VAL A 65 10.43 -2.18 5.93
C VAL A 65 9.68 -0.86 5.93
N ALA A 66 9.67 -0.12 4.81
CA ALA A 66 8.96 1.15 4.68
C ALA A 66 7.43 1.01 4.88
N LEU A 67 6.83 -0.08 4.39
CA LEU A 67 5.43 -0.40 4.65
C LEU A 67 5.20 -0.72 6.13
N SER A 68 6.09 -1.51 6.74
CA SER A 68 6.04 -1.92 8.13
C SER A 68 6.07 -0.72 9.09
N SER A 69 6.95 0.26 8.86
CA SER A 69 7.11 1.45 9.71
C SER A 69 5.82 2.28 9.76
N VAL A 70 5.12 2.42 8.64
CA VAL A 70 3.85 3.16 8.59
C VAL A 70 2.68 2.35 9.17
N LEU A 71 2.59 1.05 8.88
CA LEU A 71 1.53 0.21 9.41
C LEU A 71 1.60 0.05 10.92
N ALA A 72 2.80 0.03 11.50
CA ALA A 72 3.01 -0.04 12.95
C ALA A 72 2.39 1.13 13.72
N MET A 73 2.23 2.30 13.09
CA MET A 73 1.60 3.48 13.70
C MET A 73 0.09 3.31 13.91
N ARG A 74 -0.58 2.45 13.11
CA ARG A 74 -2.05 2.20 13.16
C ARG A 74 -2.87 3.49 13.03
N THR A 75 -2.51 4.32 12.07
CA THR A 75 -3.23 5.58 11.79
C THR A 75 -4.63 5.33 11.23
N PRO A 76 -5.62 6.22 11.47
CA PRO A 76 -6.98 6.06 10.94
C PRO A 76 -7.08 6.26 9.43
N ILE A 77 -6.09 6.94 8.83
CA ILE A 77 -5.97 7.14 7.39
C ILE A 77 -4.60 6.66 6.95
N LEU A 78 -4.57 5.86 5.90
CA LEU A 78 -3.36 5.32 5.29
C LEU A 78 -3.31 5.69 3.82
N VAL A 79 -2.28 6.42 3.41
CA VAL A 79 -2.03 6.80 2.02
C VAL A 79 -0.84 6.00 1.51
N LEU A 80 -1.02 5.30 0.40
CA LEU A 80 -0.08 4.34 -0.16
C LEU A 80 0.21 4.70 -1.62
N ASP A 81 1.47 5.00 -1.93
CA ASP A 81 1.90 5.28 -3.30
C ASP A 81 2.63 4.07 -3.88
N GLU A 82 2.02 3.46 -4.92
CA GLU A 82 2.48 2.24 -5.59
C GLU A 82 2.94 1.14 -4.60
N PRO A 83 2.09 0.73 -3.62
CA PRO A 83 2.54 -0.02 -2.46
C PRO A 83 3.04 -1.43 -2.76
N THR A 84 2.65 -2.01 -3.89
CA THR A 84 3.05 -3.36 -4.30
C THR A 84 4.24 -3.38 -5.26
N ALA A 85 4.72 -2.22 -5.69
CA ALA A 85 5.87 -2.13 -6.59
C ALA A 85 7.13 -2.72 -5.93
N GLY A 86 7.79 -3.63 -6.64
CA GLY A 86 9.01 -4.29 -6.16
C GLY A 86 8.81 -5.41 -5.14
N LEU A 87 7.57 -5.69 -4.72
CA LEU A 87 7.25 -6.88 -3.93
C LEU A 87 7.03 -8.09 -4.84
N ASP A 88 7.46 -9.27 -4.38
CA ASP A 88 7.05 -10.51 -5.02
C ASP A 88 5.52 -10.73 -4.90
N HIS A 89 4.98 -11.61 -5.73
CA HIS A 89 3.53 -11.85 -5.79
C HIS A 89 2.94 -12.32 -4.46
N ARG A 90 3.67 -13.14 -3.69
CA ARG A 90 3.21 -13.69 -2.41
C ARG A 90 3.15 -12.60 -1.34
N LEU A 91 4.19 -11.76 -1.28
CA LEU A 91 4.28 -10.66 -0.33
C LEU A 91 3.26 -9.56 -0.67
N ALA A 92 3.11 -9.22 -1.94
CA ALA A 92 2.08 -8.30 -2.42
C ALA A 92 0.66 -8.76 -2.03
N ALA A 93 0.35 -10.05 -2.21
CA ALA A 93 -0.95 -10.61 -1.84
C ALA A 93 -1.19 -10.57 -0.31
N ARG A 94 -0.18 -10.88 0.51
CA ARG A 94 -0.25 -10.78 1.98
C ARG A 94 -0.48 -9.34 2.43
N PHE A 95 0.25 -8.40 1.84
CA PHE A 95 0.11 -6.97 2.12
C PHE A 95 -1.30 -6.48 1.78
N LEU A 96 -1.78 -6.71 0.56
CA LEU A 96 -3.13 -6.29 0.14
C LEU A 96 -4.24 -6.91 1.00
N GLY A 97 -4.09 -8.19 1.38
CA GLY A 97 -5.03 -8.82 2.32
C GLY A 97 -5.00 -8.19 3.72
N THR A 98 -3.85 -7.65 4.15
CA THR A 98 -3.75 -6.88 5.40
C THR A 98 -4.43 -5.52 5.28
N ILE A 99 -4.22 -4.81 4.17
CA ILE A 99 -4.89 -3.54 3.88
C ILE A 99 -6.42 -3.70 3.86
N GLU A 100 -6.91 -4.78 3.25
CA GLU A 100 -8.35 -5.10 3.25
C GLU A 100 -8.88 -5.29 4.67
N LYS A 101 -8.18 -6.05 5.52
CA LYS A 101 -8.57 -6.24 6.94
C LYS A 101 -8.54 -4.93 7.74
N LEU A 102 -7.57 -4.06 7.50
CA LEU A 102 -7.51 -2.74 8.14
C LEU A 102 -8.70 -1.87 7.71
N ASN A 103 -9.04 -1.88 6.44
CA ASN A 103 -10.21 -1.16 5.94
C ASN A 103 -11.51 -1.68 6.56
N GLN A 104 -11.72 -2.99 6.65
CA GLN A 104 -12.86 -3.61 7.33
C GLN A 104 -12.97 -3.19 8.81
N ARG A 105 -11.84 -2.86 9.46
CA ARG A 105 -11.78 -2.34 10.83
C ARG A 105 -11.95 -0.82 10.92
N GLY A 106 -12.24 -0.15 9.81
CA GLY A 106 -12.54 1.28 9.75
C GLY A 106 -11.37 2.19 9.41
N VAL A 107 -10.21 1.66 9.00
CA VAL A 107 -9.10 2.48 8.49
C VAL A 107 -9.46 2.95 7.07
N THR A 108 -9.37 4.25 6.83
CA THR A 108 -9.52 4.80 5.48
C THR A 108 -8.24 4.57 4.69
N ILE A 109 -8.34 3.94 3.53
CA ILE A 109 -7.21 3.67 2.66
C ILE A 109 -7.32 4.54 1.40
N VAL A 110 -6.25 5.26 1.09
CA VAL A 110 -6.05 5.94 -0.20
C VAL A 110 -4.87 5.27 -0.87
N MET A 111 -5.07 4.66 -2.02
CA MET A 111 -4.02 3.95 -2.74
C MET A 111 -3.85 4.54 -4.14
N ILE A 112 -2.63 4.94 -4.47
CA ILE A 112 -2.23 5.35 -5.81
C ILE A 112 -1.61 4.13 -6.47
N SER A 113 -2.13 3.70 -7.62
CA SER A 113 -1.61 2.54 -8.32
C SER A 113 -1.98 2.54 -9.81
N HIS A 114 -1.11 1.98 -10.63
CA HIS A 114 -1.37 1.66 -12.02
C HIS A 114 -1.81 0.19 -12.20
N ASP A 115 -1.78 -0.64 -11.15
CA ASP A 115 -2.30 -2.00 -11.18
C ASP A 115 -3.83 -2.02 -11.04
N MET A 116 -4.52 -1.89 -12.17
CA MET A 116 -5.98 -1.88 -12.23
C MET A 116 -6.62 -3.15 -11.67
N ARG A 117 -5.90 -4.29 -11.61
CA ARG A 117 -6.43 -5.51 -10.99
C ARG A 117 -6.52 -5.39 -9.48
N ALA A 118 -5.47 -4.85 -8.84
CA ALA A 118 -5.49 -4.54 -7.41
C ALA A 118 -6.58 -3.52 -7.11
N VAL A 119 -6.69 -2.48 -7.94
CA VAL A 119 -7.69 -1.43 -7.85
C VAL A 119 -9.11 -2.01 -7.83
N TYR A 120 -9.51 -2.73 -8.86
CA TYR A 120 -10.87 -3.28 -8.98
C TYR A 120 -11.20 -4.34 -7.92
N ARG A 121 -10.18 -5.02 -7.40
CA ARG A 121 -10.37 -6.05 -6.38
C ARG A 121 -10.54 -5.48 -4.98
N TYR A 122 -9.75 -4.47 -4.60
CA TYR A 122 -9.61 -4.02 -3.22
C TYR A 122 -10.25 -2.66 -2.94
N CYS A 123 -10.59 -1.88 -3.97
CA CYS A 123 -11.12 -0.54 -3.79
C CYS A 123 -12.64 -0.47 -4.01
N THR A 124 -13.28 0.54 -3.43
CA THR A 124 -14.73 0.79 -3.58
C THR A 124 -14.99 1.96 -4.51
N HIS A 125 -14.07 2.91 -4.59
CA HIS A 125 -14.17 4.10 -5.44
C HIS A 125 -12.88 4.25 -6.24
N VAL A 126 -13.00 4.87 -7.40
CA VAL A 126 -11.88 5.23 -8.25
C VAL A 126 -11.93 6.74 -8.55
N LEU A 127 -10.76 7.35 -8.54
CA LEU A 127 -10.51 8.66 -9.13
C LEU A 127 -9.39 8.48 -10.13
N GLU A 128 -9.69 8.66 -11.40
CA GLU A 128 -8.75 8.53 -12.50
C GLU A 128 -8.26 9.92 -12.93
N LEU A 129 -6.94 10.06 -13.03
CA LEU A 129 -6.28 11.28 -13.47
C LEU A 129 -5.57 11.02 -14.80
N GLU A 130 -5.77 11.93 -15.76
CA GLU A 130 -5.06 11.97 -17.03
C GLU A 130 -4.55 13.40 -17.25
N ASP A 131 -3.26 13.55 -17.50
CA ASP A 131 -2.60 14.86 -17.66
C ASP A 131 -2.94 15.90 -16.56
N GLY A 132 -3.01 15.43 -15.30
CA GLY A 132 -3.32 16.26 -14.13
C GLY A 132 -4.79 16.65 -13.99
N LYS A 133 -5.68 16.13 -14.83
CA LYS A 133 -7.12 16.39 -14.79
C LYS A 133 -7.88 15.14 -14.35
N VAL A 134 -8.95 15.35 -13.58
CA VAL A 134 -9.87 14.27 -13.20
C VAL A 134 -10.71 13.91 -14.42
N VAL A 135 -10.56 12.66 -14.91
CA VAL A 135 -11.37 12.12 -16.02
C VAL A 135 -12.51 11.26 -15.52
N GLN A 136 -12.34 10.62 -14.35
CA GLN A 136 -13.39 9.82 -13.72
C GLN A 136 -13.31 9.92 -12.20
N TYR A 137 -14.47 9.98 -11.53
CA TYR A 137 -14.60 9.82 -10.09
C TYR A 137 -15.92 9.15 -9.76
N GLY A 138 -15.88 8.10 -8.95
CA GLY A 138 -17.11 7.44 -8.50
C GLY A 138 -16.88 6.04 -7.92
N PRO A 139 -17.96 5.36 -7.53
CA PRO A 139 -17.90 3.97 -7.12
C PRO A 139 -17.45 3.07 -8.28
N ILE A 140 -16.73 2.00 -7.92
CA ILE A 140 -16.28 1.01 -8.91
C ILE A 140 -17.44 0.12 -9.30
N ASP A 141 -17.85 0.15 -10.58
CA ASP A 141 -18.72 -0.87 -11.14
C ASP A 141 -17.91 -2.12 -11.48
N ARG A 142 -18.08 -3.15 -10.65
CA ARG A 142 -17.38 -4.43 -10.82
C ARG A 142 -17.82 -5.21 -12.07
N SER A 143 -18.96 -4.91 -12.64
CA SER A 143 -19.45 -5.52 -13.89
C SER A 143 -18.71 -4.98 -15.11
N GLU A 144 -18.46 -3.67 -15.16
CA GLU A 144 -17.61 -3.05 -16.19
C GLU A 144 -16.13 -3.42 -16.04
N ALA A 145 -15.65 -3.56 -14.80
CA ALA A 145 -14.28 -3.94 -14.48
C ALA A 145 -13.89 -5.28 -15.13
N ALA A 146 -14.76 -6.28 -15.08
CA ALA A 146 -14.54 -7.59 -15.71
C ALA A 146 -14.43 -7.49 -17.25
N GLN A 147 -15.20 -6.59 -17.87
CA GLN A 147 -15.17 -6.37 -19.32
C GLN A 147 -13.92 -5.58 -19.77
N LYS A 148 -13.49 -4.59 -18.99
CA LYS A 148 -12.26 -3.82 -19.28
C LYS A 148 -11.02 -4.70 -19.16
N GLN A 149 -10.94 -5.62 -18.19
CA GLN A 149 -9.86 -6.59 -18.07
C GLN A 149 -9.74 -7.53 -19.29
N SER A 150 -10.86 -7.99 -19.84
CA SER A 150 -10.86 -8.86 -21.03
C SER A 150 -10.44 -8.12 -22.30
N ARG A 151 -10.65 -6.81 -22.38
CA ARG A 151 -10.23 -5.97 -23.53
C ARG A 151 -8.74 -5.62 -23.50
N THR A 152 -8.16 -5.43 -22.31
CA THR A 152 -6.72 -5.10 -22.16
C THR A 152 -5.83 -6.30 -22.53
N ILE A 153 -6.29 -7.54 -22.35
CA ILE A 153 -5.57 -8.75 -22.72
C ILE A 153 -5.54 -8.95 -24.26
N ARG A 154 -6.46 -8.35 -25.02
CA ARG A 154 -6.60 -8.58 -26.47
C ARG A 154 -5.90 -7.60 -27.40
N LYS A 155 -5.26 -6.53 -26.91
CA LYS A 155 -4.52 -5.58 -27.77
C LYS A 155 -3.05 -5.52 -27.33
N PRO A 156 -2.10 -6.02 -28.17
CA PRO A 156 -0.70 -5.64 -28.00
C PRO A 156 -0.59 -4.15 -28.32
N ARG A 157 -0.22 -3.33 -27.33
CA ARG A 157 0.07 -1.92 -27.54
C ARG A 157 1.30 -1.78 -28.45
N LYS A 158 1.11 -1.37 -29.69
CA LYS A 158 2.13 -0.64 -30.44
C LYS A 158 2.06 0.80 -29.95
N SER A 159 3.02 1.25 -29.15
CA SER A 159 3.18 2.67 -28.85
C SER A 159 4.64 3.04 -28.84
N ASN A 160 5.08 3.70 -29.89
CA ASN A 160 6.23 4.60 -29.88
C ASN A 160 5.71 5.98 -29.45
N GLY A 161 5.68 6.26 -28.15
CA GLY A 161 5.34 7.55 -27.57
C GLY A 161 5.54 7.52 -26.06
N PRO A 162 5.83 8.67 -25.40
CA PRO A 162 5.95 8.70 -23.95
C PRO A 162 4.64 8.20 -23.34
N VAL A 163 4.76 7.24 -22.46
CA VAL A 163 3.61 6.68 -21.73
C VAL A 163 3.08 7.80 -20.83
N SER A 164 1.93 8.37 -21.20
CA SER A 164 1.16 9.21 -20.26
C SER A 164 0.84 8.35 -19.05
N ALA A 165 1.44 8.67 -17.91
CA ALA A 165 1.22 7.92 -16.67
C ALA A 165 -0.19 8.25 -16.18
N THR A 166 -1.12 7.34 -16.37
CA THR A 166 -2.44 7.41 -15.75
C THR A 166 -2.27 7.12 -14.27
N HIS A 167 -2.38 8.14 -13.43
CA HIS A 167 -2.37 7.99 -11.99
C HIS A 167 -3.81 7.76 -11.53
N VAL A 168 -4.05 6.60 -10.94
CA VAL A 168 -5.35 6.26 -10.35
C VAL A 168 -5.26 6.47 -8.85
N LEU A 169 -6.02 7.44 -8.34
CA LEU A 169 -6.14 7.70 -6.91
C LEU A 169 -7.39 6.98 -6.39
N LEU A 170 -7.23 6.09 -5.43
CA LEU A 170 -8.29 5.25 -4.95
C LEU A 170 -8.60 5.54 -3.49
N LYS A 171 -9.86 5.88 -3.21
CA LYS A 171 -10.36 6.02 -1.86
C LYS A 171 -11.17 4.77 -1.50
N VAL A 172 -10.63 3.96 -0.59
CA VAL A 172 -11.40 2.87 0.03
C VAL A 172 -12.05 3.44 1.28
N THR A 173 -13.35 3.70 1.23
CA THR A 173 -14.13 4.17 2.38
C THR A 173 -14.77 3.00 3.11
N LYS A 174 -14.97 3.17 4.41
CA LYS A 174 -15.74 2.28 5.25
C LYS A 174 -17.17 2.19 4.71
N HIS A 175 -17.74 0.99 4.62
CA HIS A 175 -19.18 0.85 4.55
C HIS A 175 -19.76 1.42 5.85
N GLU A 176 -20.51 2.50 5.76
CA GLU A 176 -21.45 2.84 6.82
C GLU A 176 -22.56 1.80 6.77
N GLU A 177 -22.43 0.75 7.58
CA GLU A 177 -23.58 -0.06 7.94
C GLU A 177 -24.53 0.87 8.69
N GLY A 178 -25.69 1.11 8.09
CA GLY A 178 -26.74 1.95 8.66
C GLY A 178 -27.06 1.49 10.08
N ARG A 179 -26.90 2.40 11.04
CA ARG A 179 -27.56 2.28 12.33
C ARG A 179 -29.05 2.51 12.08
N HIS A 180 -29.80 1.45 12.14
CA HIS A 180 -31.22 1.49 12.48
C HIS A 180 -31.38 1.18 13.95
#